data_27794b049fbf9ce21dc9018ff0936759
#
_entry.id   27794b049fbf9ce21dc9018ff0936759
#
_cell.length_a   1.000
_cell.length_b   1.000
_cell.length_c   1.000
_cell.angle_alpha   90.00
_cell.angle_beta   90.00
_cell.angle_gamma   90.00
#
_symmetry.space_group_name_H-M   'P 1'
#
loop_
_entity.id
_entity.type
_entity.pdbx_description
1 polymer ?
#
loop_
_entity_poly.entity_id
_entity_poly.type
_entity_poly.pdbx_seq_one_letter_code
_entity_poly.pdbx_strand_id
1 'polypeptide(L)'
;MIKILVTGGAGFIGSHLCERLVGEGHEVTSLDNYFTGSIFNHISGVRYVTGSTKDIETLIDPDIEIIYHLGEYSRVEQSFEDVELVLEYNKKGTFAVLEFVRKYGARLIYSGSSTKFADDNTGRDQSPYAWSKASNTDLVINYGEWFGIDYAITYFYNVYGGREIKTGKYATVVALFLEKVRNGEKISVVNP
;
A
#
# COMPACT_ATOMS: atom_id res chain seq x y z
N MET A 1 3.60 -4.80 23.93
CA MET A 1 3.29 -3.58 23.14
C MET A 1 4.46 -3.40 22.19
N ILE A 2 4.21 -3.27 20.91
CA ILE A 2 5.22 -3.18 19.83
C ILE A 2 4.97 -1.85 19.10
N LYS A 3 6.03 -1.17 18.66
CA LYS A 3 5.94 0.04 17.85
C LYS A 3 5.85 -0.32 16.38
N ILE A 4 4.72 0.01 15.77
CA ILE A 4 4.38 -0.40 14.39
C ILE A 4 4.16 0.82 13.51
N LEU A 5 4.79 0.83 12.36
CA LEU A 5 4.50 1.79 11.28
C LEU A 5 3.62 1.12 10.22
N VAL A 6 2.53 1.79 9.86
CA VAL A 6 1.71 1.45 8.69
C VAL A 6 1.83 2.58 7.67
N THR A 7 2.55 2.37 6.58
CA THR A 7 2.51 3.34 5.48
C THR A 7 1.22 3.16 4.69
N GLY A 8 0.56 4.24 4.30
CA GLY A 8 -0.77 4.19 3.71
C GLY A 8 -1.90 3.87 4.71
N GLY A 9 -1.70 4.19 6.01
CA GLY A 9 -2.64 3.86 7.07
C GLY A 9 -3.95 4.67 7.06
N ALA A 10 -4.04 5.75 6.28
CA ALA A 10 -5.29 6.47 6.02
C ALA A 10 -6.04 5.94 4.77
N GLY A 11 -5.46 4.96 4.06
CA GLY A 11 -6.09 4.27 2.93
C GLY A 11 -7.08 3.19 3.35
N PHE A 12 -7.66 2.51 2.35
CA PHE A 12 -8.63 1.44 2.56
C PHE A 12 -8.07 0.31 3.44
N ILE A 13 -7.09 -0.44 2.94
CA ILE A 13 -6.54 -1.62 3.66
C ILE A 13 -5.80 -1.17 4.93
N GLY A 14 -4.98 -0.11 4.82
CA GLY A 14 -4.17 0.38 5.92
C GLY A 14 -4.98 0.80 7.14
N SER A 15 -6.14 1.42 6.95
CA SER A 15 -6.99 1.85 8.07
C SER A 15 -7.62 0.67 8.82
N HIS A 16 -7.99 -0.41 8.13
CA HIS A 16 -8.45 -1.64 8.79
C HIS A 16 -7.32 -2.31 9.59
N LEU A 17 -6.12 -2.31 9.03
CA LEU A 17 -4.94 -2.83 9.73
C LEU A 17 -4.62 -1.99 10.97
N CYS A 18 -4.62 -0.66 10.86
CA CYS A 18 -4.43 0.25 11.99
C CYS A 18 -5.45 -0.02 13.11
N GLU A 19 -6.73 -0.16 12.77
CA GLU A 19 -7.81 -0.47 13.72
C GLU A 19 -7.54 -1.78 14.47
N ARG A 20 -7.15 -2.83 13.74
CA ARG A 20 -6.83 -4.12 14.33
C ARG A 20 -5.63 -4.05 15.27
N LEU A 21 -4.54 -3.41 14.84
CA LEU A 21 -3.30 -3.31 15.62
C LEU A 21 -3.47 -2.51 16.91
N VAL A 22 -4.22 -1.39 16.86
CA VAL A 22 -4.57 -0.62 18.06
C VAL A 22 -5.45 -1.46 18.99
N GLY A 23 -6.43 -2.19 18.43
CA GLY A 23 -7.29 -3.09 19.21
C GLY A 23 -6.53 -4.23 19.91
N GLU A 24 -5.37 -4.63 19.38
CA GLU A 24 -4.45 -5.59 19.97
C GLU A 24 -3.46 -4.96 20.98
N GLY A 25 -3.53 -3.65 21.21
CA GLY A 25 -2.74 -2.93 22.22
C GLY A 25 -1.34 -2.54 21.74
N HIS A 26 -1.10 -2.41 20.43
CA HIS A 26 0.16 -1.92 19.87
C HIS A 26 0.19 -0.39 19.77
N GLU A 27 1.40 0.19 19.74
CA GLU A 27 1.64 1.59 19.43
C GLU A 27 1.74 1.75 17.91
N VAL A 28 0.74 2.39 17.29
CA VAL A 28 0.61 2.46 15.84
C VAL A 28 0.83 3.87 15.32
N THR A 29 1.78 4.02 14.42
CA THR A 29 1.99 5.23 13.63
C THR A 29 1.60 4.96 12.16
N SER A 30 0.87 5.89 11.56
CA SER A 30 0.55 5.88 10.13
C SER A 30 1.35 6.98 9.42
N LEU A 31 2.05 6.64 8.34
CA LEU A 31 2.63 7.60 7.40
C LEU A 31 1.83 7.58 6.10
N ASP A 32 1.17 8.68 5.77
CA ASP A 32 0.30 8.77 4.58
C ASP A 32 0.42 10.16 3.93
N ASN A 33 0.49 10.20 2.60
CA ASN A 33 0.51 11.46 1.85
C ASN A 33 -0.88 11.93 1.43
N TYR A 34 -1.92 11.16 1.78
CA TYR A 34 -3.33 11.40 1.44
C TYR A 34 -3.63 11.49 -0.07
N PHE A 35 -2.79 10.90 -0.92
CA PHE A 35 -3.08 10.82 -2.36
C PHE A 35 -4.40 10.09 -2.63
N THR A 36 -4.62 8.95 -1.95
CA THR A 36 -5.88 8.20 -1.96
C THR A 36 -6.40 7.92 -0.55
N GLY A 37 -5.64 8.28 0.47
CA GLY A 37 -6.04 8.21 1.87
C GLY A 37 -7.05 9.29 2.24
N SER A 38 -7.76 9.07 3.35
CA SER A 38 -8.78 9.99 3.83
C SER A 38 -8.71 10.16 5.34
N ILE A 39 -8.88 11.41 5.81
CA ILE A 39 -9.00 11.71 7.25
C ILE A 39 -10.22 11.02 7.87
N PHE A 40 -11.26 10.69 7.08
CA PHE A 40 -12.43 9.95 7.55
C PHE A 40 -12.13 8.48 7.87
N ASN A 41 -10.96 7.97 7.44
CA ASN A 41 -10.49 6.63 7.78
C ASN A 41 -9.60 6.63 9.05
N HIS A 42 -9.42 7.76 9.73
CA HIS A 42 -8.63 7.83 10.94
C HIS A 42 -9.21 6.98 12.07
N ILE A 43 -8.36 6.27 12.73
CA ILE A 43 -8.66 5.40 13.87
C ILE A 43 -8.14 6.07 15.15
N SER A 44 -8.98 6.13 16.18
CA SER A 44 -8.56 6.62 17.50
C SER A 44 -7.42 5.76 18.06
N GLY A 45 -6.40 6.40 18.61
CA GLY A 45 -5.21 5.73 19.14
C GLY A 45 -4.07 5.54 18.12
N VAL A 46 -4.26 5.92 16.85
CA VAL A 46 -3.20 5.94 15.84
C VAL A 46 -2.58 7.34 15.75
N ARG A 47 -1.25 7.42 15.74
CA ARG A 47 -0.52 8.64 15.43
C ARG A 47 -0.41 8.80 13.91
N TYR A 48 -1.05 9.81 13.34
CA TYR A 48 -0.97 10.10 11.91
C TYR A 48 0.11 11.13 11.60
N VAL A 49 1.04 10.77 10.72
CA VAL A 49 2.09 11.62 10.15
C VAL A 49 1.79 11.84 8.68
N THR A 50 1.64 13.11 8.29
CA THR A 50 1.41 13.46 6.88
C THR A 50 2.75 13.57 6.15
N GLY A 51 2.94 12.77 5.10
CA GLY A 51 4.14 12.81 4.28
C GLY A 51 4.28 11.63 3.34
N SER A 52 5.27 11.70 2.48
CA SER A 52 5.59 10.64 1.54
C SER A 52 6.52 9.60 2.16
N THR A 53 6.38 8.35 1.76
CA THR A 53 7.29 7.26 2.16
C THR A 53 8.74 7.51 1.74
N LYS A 54 9.00 8.31 0.71
CA LYS A 54 10.36 8.71 0.33
C LYS A 54 11.09 9.52 1.41
N ASP A 55 10.32 10.20 2.27
CA ASP A 55 10.83 11.06 3.33
C ASP A 55 10.81 10.38 4.71
N ILE A 56 10.61 9.06 4.74
CA ILE A 56 10.42 8.26 5.97
C ILE A 56 11.48 8.52 7.02
N GLU A 57 12.73 8.64 6.63
CA GLU A 57 13.87 8.82 7.56
C GLU A 57 13.80 10.12 8.36
N THR A 58 13.18 11.16 7.81
CA THR A 58 13.03 12.45 8.48
C THR A 58 11.71 12.60 9.25
N LEU A 59 10.74 11.74 8.94
CA LEU A 59 9.37 11.85 9.46
C LEU A 59 9.06 10.84 10.57
N ILE A 60 9.79 9.72 10.60
CA ILE A 60 9.46 8.58 11.45
C ILE A 60 10.61 8.32 12.44
N ASP A 61 10.25 8.05 13.68
CA ASP A 61 11.18 7.70 14.73
C ASP A 61 11.91 6.38 14.42
N PRO A 62 13.20 6.25 14.74
CA PRO A 62 14.01 5.09 14.36
C PRO A 62 13.71 3.82 15.18
N ASP A 63 12.91 3.90 16.22
CA ASP A 63 12.60 2.81 17.14
C ASP A 63 11.36 1.98 16.73
N ILE A 64 10.94 2.09 15.47
CA ILE A 64 9.91 1.23 14.88
C ILE A 64 10.43 -0.20 14.78
N GLU A 65 9.64 -1.15 15.28
CA GLU A 65 9.97 -2.57 15.29
C GLU A 65 9.42 -3.32 14.07
N ILE A 66 8.22 -2.92 13.58
CA ILE A 66 7.57 -3.54 12.41
C ILE A 66 7.04 -2.46 11.47
N ILE A 67 7.27 -2.63 10.18
CA ILE A 67 6.72 -1.77 9.12
C ILE A 67 5.81 -2.59 8.23
N TYR A 68 4.52 -2.22 8.16
CA TYR A 68 3.59 -2.66 7.13
C TYR A 68 3.61 -1.63 5.99
N HIS A 69 4.22 -1.99 4.87
CA HIS A 69 4.36 -1.09 3.73
C HIS A 69 3.21 -1.26 2.74
N LEU A 70 2.17 -0.43 2.89
CA LEU A 70 0.97 -0.36 2.05
C LEU A 70 0.86 0.96 1.28
N GLY A 71 1.71 1.95 1.59
CA GLY A 71 1.68 3.29 1.03
C GLY A 71 2.29 3.37 -0.36
N GLU A 72 1.68 2.70 -1.32
CA GLU A 72 2.09 2.65 -2.73
C GLU A 72 0.92 3.00 -3.65
N TYR A 73 1.23 3.46 -4.86
CA TYR A 73 0.24 3.60 -5.93
C TYR A 73 -0.35 2.23 -6.31
N SER A 74 -1.66 2.11 -6.44
CA SER A 74 -2.35 0.81 -6.50
C SER A 74 -3.44 0.71 -7.57
N ARG A 75 -3.29 1.38 -8.72
CA ARG A 75 -4.24 1.31 -9.84
C ARG A 75 -3.55 0.89 -11.13
N VAL A 76 -4.10 -0.10 -11.82
CA VAL A 76 -3.52 -0.66 -13.05
C VAL A 76 -3.74 0.29 -14.24
N GLU A 77 -5.00 0.55 -14.59
CA GLU A 77 -5.35 1.34 -15.77
C GLU A 77 -4.84 2.78 -15.68
N GLN A 78 -5.06 3.43 -14.55
CA GLN A 78 -4.64 4.82 -14.34
C GLN A 78 -3.11 4.99 -14.30
N SER A 79 -2.36 3.92 -14.08
CA SER A 79 -0.90 3.96 -14.04
C SER A 79 -0.25 4.37 -15.36
N PHE A 80 -0.95 4.19 -16.50
CA PHE A 80 -0.46 4.64 -17.80
C PHE A 80 -0.45 6.17 -17.95
N GLU A 81 -1.39 6.85 -17.28
CA GLU A 81 -1.42 8.31 -17.23
C GLU A 81 -0.54 8.85 -16.09
N ASP A 82 -0.45 8.12 -15.01
CA ASP A 82 0.18 8.51 -13.75
C ASP A 82 1.59 7.91 -13.56
N VAL A 83 2.34 7.64 -14.64
CA VAL A 83 3.66 6.96 -14.59
C VAL A 83 4.62 7.62 -13.60
N GLU A 84 4.68 8.94 -13.57
CA GLU A 84 5.54 9.68 -12.66
C GLU A 84 5.18 9.40 -11.19
N LEU A 85 3.90 9.40 -10.86
CA LEU A 85 3.41 9.09 -9.51
C LEU A 85 3.71 7.63 -9.12
N VAL A 86 3.57 6.70 -10.08
CA VAL A 86 3.95 5.29 -9.86
C VAL A 86 5.42 5.18 -9.51
N LEU A 87 6.31 5.84 -10.25
CA LEU A 87 7.74 5.81 -9.98
C LEU A 87 8.08 6.50 -8.66
N GLU A 88 7.44 7.62 -8.37
CA GLU A 88 7.66 8.35 -7.12
C GLU A 88 7.22 7.52 -5.90
N TYR A 89 5.98 7.05 -5.88
CA TYR A 89 5.44 6.38 -4.70
C TYR A 89 5.94 4.95 -4.57
N ASN A 90 5.95 4.18 -5.67
CA ASN A 90 6.35 2.78 -5.59
C ASN A 90 7.86 2.62 -5.62
N LYS A 91 8.58 3.22 -6.56
CA LYS A 91 10.04 2.98 -6.66
C LYS A 91 10.83 3.76 -5.61
N LYS A 92 10.70 5.09 -5.57
CA LYS A 92 11.44 5.90 -4.61
C LYS A 92 10.96 5.65 -3.17
N GLY A 93 9.63 5.53 -2.99
CA GLY A 93 9.06 5.27 -1.67
C GLY A 93 9.49 3.94 -1.09
N THR A 94 9.37 2.83 -1.85
CA THR A 94 9.80 1.51 -1.39
C THR A 94 11.32 1.44 -1.14
N PHE A 95 12.12 2.08 -2.00
CA PHE A 95 13.56 2.18 -1.77
C PHE A 95 13.88 2.87 -0.43
N ALA A 96 13.23 3.99 -0.13
CA ALA A 96 13.46 4.70 1.13
C ALA A 96 13.02 3.87 2.35
N VAL A 97 11.90 3.13 2.24
CA VAL A 97 11.46 2.20 3.30
C VAL A 97 12.48 1.09 3.51
N LEU A 98 13.04 0.51 2.45
CA LEU A 98 14.06 -0.53 2.53
C LEU A 98 15.36 -0.01 3.18
N GLU A 99 15.79 1.21 2.84
CA GLU A 99 16.95 1.83 3.48
C GLU A 99 16.70 2.11 4.97
N PHE A 100 15.49 2.52 5.34
CA PHE A 100 15.10 2.69 6.73
C PHE A 100 15.16 1.34 7.48
N VAL A 101 14.58 0.29 6.91
CA VAL A 101 14.62 -1.07 7.46
C VAL A 101 16.06 -1.55 7.65
N ARG A 102 16.90 -1.39 6.61
CA ARG A 102 18.32 -1.77 6.65
C ARG A 102 19.09 -1.03 7.74
N LYS A 103 18.81 0.26 7.93
CA LYS A 103 19.53 1.13 8.88
C LYS A 103 19.11 0.89 10.32
N TYR A 104 17.82 0.67 10.57
CA TYR A 104 17.26 0.65 11.93
C TYR A 104 16.83 -0.74 12.40
N GLY A 105 16.85 -1.75 11.53
CA GLY A 105 16.60 -3.14 11.91
C GLY A 105 15.12 -3.50 12.12
N ALA A 106 14.17 -2.69 11.62
CA ALA A 106 12.76 -3.03 11.67
C ALA A 106 12.45 -4.27 10.80
N ARG A 107 11.43 -5.05 11.18
CA ARG A 107 10.87 -6.10 10.31
C ARG A 107 9.96 -5.48 9.27
N LEU A 108 10.10 -5.88 8.00
CA LEU A 108 9.26 -5.41 6.90
C LEU A 108 8.16 -6.41 6.53
N ILE A 109 6.92 -5.97 6.49
CA ILE A 109 5.81 -6.69 5.84
C ILE A 109 5.46 -5.90 4.58
N TYR A 110 5.87 -6.43 3.43
CA TYR A 110 5.68 -5.78 2.13
C TYR A 110 4.39 -6.24 1.46
N SER A 111 3.62 -5.28 0.93
CA SER A 111 2.41 -5.55 0.17
C SER A 111 2.73 -5.84 -1.31
N GLY A 112 2.96 -7.09 -1.65
CA GLY A 112 3.10 -7.55 -3.04
C GLY A 112 1.76 -7.54 -3.79
N SER A 113 1.82 -7.76 -5.10
CA SER A 113 0.64 -7.85 -5.98
C SER A 113 0.56 -9.20 -6.67
N SER A 114 -0.67 -9.70 -6.85
CA SER A 114 -0.95 -10.91 -7.62
C SER A 114 -0.57 -10.80 -9.09
N THR A 115 -0.41 -9.59 -9.64
CA THR A 115 0.04 -9.36 -11.02
C THR A 115 1.40 -10.03 -11.32
N LYS A 116 2.20 -10.35 -10.28
CA LYS A 116 3.44 -11.10 -10.44
C LYS A 116 3.21 -12.54 -10.96
N PHE A 117 2.04 -13.12 -10.71
CA PHE A 117 1.72 -14.53 -10.97
C PHE A 117 0.80 -14.74 -12.16
N ALA A 118 0.62 -13.76 -13.04
CA ALA A 118 -0.18 -13.97 -14.25
C ALA A 118 0.44 -15.05 -15.14
N ASP A 119 -0.39 -15.99 -15.60
CA ASP A 119 -0.03 -17.31 -16.14
C ASP A 119 0.89 -17.33 -17.38
N ASP A 120 1.10 -16.19 -18.02
CA ASP A 120 1.84 -16.09 -19.28
C ASP A 120 3.17 -15.31 -19.16
N ASN A 121 3.66 -15.05 -17.95
CA ASN A 121 4.79 -14.16 -17.67
C ASN A 121 4.63 -12.72 -18.20
N THR A 122 3.50 -12.36 -18.79
CA THR A 122 3.23 -11.03 -19.33
C THR A 122 2.64 -10.09 -18.26
N GLY A 123 1.95 -10.61 -17.26
CA GLY A 123 1.30 -9.83 -16.20
C GLY A 123 2.24 -8.92 -15.42
N ARG A 124 3.50 -9.35 -15.29
CA ARG A 124 4.57 -8.61 -14.61
C ARG A 124 4.82 -7.22 -15.22
N ASP A 125 4.81 -7.12 -16.56
CA ASP A 125 5.23 -5.93 -17.29
C ASP A 125 4.08 -5.27 -18.08
N GLN A 126 2.83 -5.70 -17.83
CA GLN A 126 1.64 -5.23 -18.55
C GLN A 126 1.26 -3.77 -18.28
N SER A 127 1.77 -3.18 -17.19
CA SER A 127 1.50 -1.78 -16.86
C SER A 127 2.62 -1.20 -16.00
N PRO A 128 2.77 0.13 -15.94
CA PRO A 128 3.72 0.77 -15.02
C PRO A 128 3.52 0.31 -13.56
N TYR A 129 2.26 0.16 -13.12
CA TYR A 129 1.94 -0.38 -11.81
C TYR A 129 2.44 -1.81 -11.63
N ALA A 130 2.07 -2.74 -12.53
CA ALA A 130 2.45 -4.15 -12.42
C ALA A 130 3.97 -4.31 -12.40
N TRP A 131 4.68 -3.62 -13.30
CA TRP A 131 6.13 -3.58 -13.33
C TRP A 131 6.73 -3.07 -12.02
N SER A 132 6.22 -1.98 -11.48
CA SER A 132 6.73 -1.40 -10.23
C SER A 132 6.57 -2.37 -9.05
N LYS A 133 5.41 -3.04 -8.94
CA LYS A 133 5.14 -4.02 -7.88
C LYS A 133 6.01 -5.27 -8.00
N ALA A 134 6.17 -5.81 -9.20
CA ALA A 134 7.01 -6.97 -9.44
C ALA A 134 8.49 -6.67 -9.15
N SER A 135 9.01 -5.56 -9.68
CA SER A 135 10.40 -5.15 -9.46
C SER A 135 10.69 -4.76 -7.99
N ASN A 136 9.71 -4.20 -7.28
CA ASN A 136 9.87 -3.95 -5.85
C ASN A 136 9.86 -5.25 -5.03
N THR A 137 9.03 -6.23 -5.41
CA THR A 137 9.05 -7.56 -4.79
C THR A 137 10.45 -8.19 -4.92
N ASP A 138 11.05 -8.14 -6.12
CA ASP A 138 12.40 -8.65 -6.34
C ASP A 138 13.44 -7.85 -5.52
N LEU A 139 13.26 -6.53 -5.42
CA LEU A 139 14.15 -5.68 -4.62
C LEU A 139 14.09 -6.03 -3.13
N VAL A 140 12.90 -6.28 -2.58
CA VAL A 140 12.72 -6.72 -1.17
C VAL A 140 13.46 -8.04 -0.92
N ILE A 141 13.31 -9.01 -1.83
CA ILE A 141 14.00 -10.30 -1.74
C ILE A 141 15.53 -10.10 -1.75
N ASN A 142 16.01 -9.30 -2.71
CA ASN A 142 17.44 -9.00 -2.83
C ASN A 142 18.00 -8.27 -1.60
N TYR A 143 17.23 -7.36 -0.98
CA TYR A 143 17.63 -6.73 0.28
C TYR A 143 17.76 -7.75 1.42
N GLY A 144 16.87 -8.75 1.46
CA GLY A 144 17.02 -9.88 2.36
C GLY A 144 18.32 -10.65 2.15
N GLU A 145 18.65 -10.96 0.90
CA GLU A 145 19.87 -11.69 0.54
C GLU A 145 21.15 -10.86 0.73
N TRP A 146 21.13 -9.58 0.34
CA TRP A 146 22.32 -8.71 0.39
C TRP A 146 22.63 -8.19 1.79
N PHE A 147 21.61 -7.85 2.56
CA PHE A 147 21.77 -7.13 3.82
C PHE A 147 21.18 -7.85 5.03
N GLY A 148 20.52 -9.01 4.83
CA GLY A 148 19.95 -9.80 5.93
C GLY A 148 18.78 -9.14 6.63
N ILE A 149 18.00 -8.28 5.95
CA ILE A 149 16.82 -7.69 6.55
C ILE A 149 15.75 -8.78 6.82
N ASP A 150 14.99 -8.62 7.91
CA ASP A 150 13.86 -9.49 8.21
C ASP A 150 12.61 -8.99 7.48
N TYR A 151 12.05 -9.81 6.60
CA TYR A 151 10.89 -9.43 5.80
C TYR A 151 9.91 -10.57 5.56
N ALA A 152 8.66 -10.20 5.29
CA ALA A 152 7.64 -11.07 4.70
C ALA A 152 6.95 -10.34 3.55
N ILE A 153 6.51 -11.09 2.54
CA ILE A 153 5.77 -10.56 1.40
C ILE A 153 4.36 -11.15 1.41
N THR A 154 3.36 -10.27 1.42
CA THR A 154 1.95 -10.64 1.27
C THR A 154 1.49 -10.29 -0.13
N TYR A 155 0.80 -11.20 -0.81
CA TYR A 155 0.29 -10.95 -2.16
C TYR A 155 -1.20 -10.68 -2.12
N PHE A 156 -1.57 -9.44 -2.42
CA PHE A 156 -2.98 -9.07 -2.51
C PHE A 156 -3.55 -9.40 -3.88
N TYR A 157 -4.72 -10.04 -3.85
CA TYR A 157 -5.61 -10.20 -5.00
C TYR A 157 -6.69 -9.10 -4.97
N ASN A 158 -7.89 -9.40 -5.44
CA ASN A 158 -8.99 -8.45 -5.43
C ASN A 158 -9.54 -8.26 -4.01
N VAL A 159 -9.13 -7.20 -3.35
CA VAL A 159 -9.61 -6.84 -2.01
C VAL A 159 -10.82 -5.92 -2.14
N TYR A 160 -11.86 -6.16 -1.36
CA TYR A 160 -13.06 -5.34 -1.28
C TYR A 160 -13.57 -5.23 0.17
N GLY A 161 -14.32 -4.19 0.48
CA GLY A 161 -14.87 -4.00 1.83
C GLY A 161 -15.21 -2.55 2.17
N GLY A 162 -15.36 -2.29 3.46
CA GLY A 162 -15.58 -0.94 3.97
C GLY A 162 -14.38 -0.02 3.73
N ARG A 163 -14.60 1.29 3.66
CA ARG A 163 -13.56 2.33 3.44
C ARG A 163 -12.92 2.31 2.05
N GLU A 164 -13.45 1.53 1.09
CA GLU A 164 -13.01 1.62 -0.31
C GLU A 164 -13.34 3.00 -0.90
N ILE A 165 -12.54 3.41 -1.91
CA ILE A 165 -12.85 4.61 -2.71
C ILE A 165 -14.02 4.28 -3.63
N LYS A 166 -15.13 5.01 -3.46
CA LYS A 166 -16.41 4.72 -4.12
C LYS A 166 -16.65 5.56 -5.38
N THR A 167 -15.95 6.65 -5.54
CA THR A 167 -16.17 7.64 -6.61
C THR A 167 -14.85 8.15 -7.18
N GLY A 168 -14.91 8.70 -8.40
CA GLY A 168 -13.77 9.34 -9.06
C GLY A 168 -12.81 8.34 -9.73
N LYS A 169 -11.67 8.87 -10.21
CA LYS A 169 -10.67 8.16 -11.02
C LYS A 169 -10.13 6.88 -10.35
N TYR A 170 -10.04 6.87 -9.04
CA TYR A 170 -9.43 5.78 -8.28
C TYR A 170 -10.45 4.88 -7.57
N ALA A 171 -11.74 4.94 -7.94
CA ALA A 171 -12.77 4.07 -7.38
C ALA A 171 -12.49 2.60 -7.67
N THR A 172 -12.82 1.73 -6.71
CA THR A 172 -12.73 0.28 -6.92
C THR A 172 -13.99 -0.23 -7.61
N VAL A 173 -13.86 -1.29 -8.39
CA VAL A 173 -14.99 -1.83 -9.18
C VAL A 173 -16.16 -2.26 -8.28
N VAL A 174 -15.87 -2.95 -7.17
CA VAL A 174 -16.90 -3.44 -6.25
C VAL A 174 -17.60 -2.26 -5.56
N ALA A 175 -16.86 -1.27 -5.06
CA ALA A 175 -17.45 -0.09 -4.44
C ALA A 175 -18.28 0.72 -5.42
N LEU A 176 -17.80 0.91 -6.65
CA LEU A 176 -18.54 1.60 -7.72
C LEU A 176 -19.87 0.88 -8.05
N PHE A 177 -19.84 -0.45 -8.15
CA PHE A 177 -21.06 -1.23 -8.43
C PHE A 177 -22.05 -1.14 -7.28
N LEU A 178 -21.58 -1.23 -6.04
CA LEU A 178 -22.44 -1.08 -4.87
C LEU A 178 -23.10 0.30 -4.81
N GLU A 179 -22.37 1.38 -5.10
CA GLU A 179 -22.97 2.73 -5.16
C GLU A 179 -23.99 2.86 -6.29
N LYS A 180 -23.72 2.32 -7.48
CA LYS A 180 -24.69 2.30 -8.59
C LYS A 180 -25.97 1.57 -8.21
N VAL A 181 -25.84 0.39 -7.58
CA VAL A 181 -27.03 -0.37 -7.12
C VAL A 181 -27.82 0.42 -6.07
N ARG A 182 -27.15 1.05 -5.11
CA ARG A 182 -27.82 1.89 -4.09
C ARG A 182 -28.58 3.07 -4.68
N ASN A 183 -28.07 3.63 -5.77
CA ASN A 183 -28.67 4.76 -6.49
C ASN A 183 -29.71 4.31 -7.52
N GLY A 184 -29.96 3.02 -7.71
CA GLY A 184 -30.86 2.50 -8.74
C GLY A 184 -30.31 2.63 -10.16
N GLU A 185 -28.99 2.80 -10.32
CA GLU A 185 -28.32 2.95 -11.61
C GLU A 185 -27.98 1.57 -12.20
N LYS A 186 -27.91 1.52 -13.54
CA LYS A 186 -27.51 0.31 -14.25
C LYS A 186 -26.00 0.06 -14.11
N ILE A 187 -25.64 -1.20 -13.82
CA ILE A 187 -24.25 -1.67 -13.89
C ILE A 187 -23.93 -2.01 -15.34
N SER A 188 -22.83 -1.48 -15.85
CA SER A 188 -22.28 -1.88 -17.14
C SER A 188 -21.13 -2.86 -16.89
N VAL A 189 -21.24 -4.04 -17.46
CA VAL A 189 -20.18 -5.05 -17.46
C VAL A 189 -19.58 -5.09 -18.86
N VAL A 190 -18.26 -4.95 -18.94
CA VAL A 190 -17.56 -5.11 -20.22
C VAL A 190 -17.52 -6.62 -20.52
N ASN A 191 -18.00 -7.02 -21.69
CA ASN A 191 -17.84 -8.40 -22.13
C ASN A 191 -16.36 -8.70 -22.37
N PRO A 192 -15.87 -9.86 -21.91
CA PRO A 192 -14.51 -10.27 -22.16
C PRO A 192 -14.27 -10.56 -23.65
#